data_81d2a338f4f0b4afc185d6656bce8af9
#
_entry.id   81d2a338f4f0b4afc185d6656bce8af9
#
_cell.length_a   1.000
_cell.length_b   1.000
_cell.length_c   1.000
_cell.angle_alpha   90.00
_cell.angle_beta   90.00
_cell.angle_gamma   90.00
#
_symmetry.space_group_name_H-M   'P 1'
#
loop_
_entity.id
_entity.type
_entity.pdbx_description
1 polymer ?
#
loop_
_entity_poly.entity_id
_entity_poly.type
_entity_poly.pdbx_seq_one_letter_code
_entity_poly.pdbx_strand_id
1 'polypeptide(L)'
;KGEEVEEHLDYEVKGIHDILKNCSEFSIHMGGVYIDGQMEAFTIGSYNPVEHMAVIHIEKANPEINGLYQFINQQFLIEEFPEAEWVNREDDMGLEGLRKAKMTYYPADYARKYLVEQLLNGSKGYHWAEQIANTTAGSVLTYLDAEDKDETKHLWHMCFPEDSESFIEYYYKEKTKDNEILVKKDNGLLISMVQYNPYAVKLRGRLWKLDYLVGVATEESRRREGHFRDVFVKMLHDEEAAGKPITYLVPVNPAVYAPMGFTFIGNVAFYELTEEAKQTLTRTVCQDTPEDCGRAAVYMEQWLGARYEMYTRRDAAYMSRFIKELASENGTLEFLEQDGRLVGLDAYWGWEVREHRLLYAEDAYTVKTGEKPWNMARLTNIGALLAAFGLKQAEQQGGEKRMLTLGIRMNDPILEMNNGEFVWTIGETGSSLKARKPEPDTCGCTENVSIWLETKPEELVSWLFGCRKAEEIWGGQFENKELAEILAQVDTVNGVYLDEIV
;
A
#
# COMPACT_ATOMS: atom_id res chain seq x y z
N LYS A 1 32.03 7.13 -9.28
CA LYS A 1 31.68 6.20 -10.38
C LYS A 1 32.82 5.27 -10.80
N GLY A 2 34.11 5.57 -10.49
CA GLY A 2 35.23 4.68 -10.73
C GLY A 2 35.45 3.67 -9.60
N GLU A 3 35.32 4.08 -8.36
CA GLU A 3 35.57 3.24 -7.18
C GLU A 3 34.55 2.11 -7.00
N GLU A 4 33.27 2.35 -7.22
CA GLU A 4 32.21 1.30 -7.14
C GLU A 4 32.39 0.20 -8.21
N VAL A 5 32.86 0.55 -9.40
CA VAL A 5 33.10 -0.44 -10.49
C VAL A 5 34.32 -1.32 -10.16
N GLU A 6 35.35 -0.78 -9.53
CA GLU A 6 36.52 -1.56 -9.08
C GLU A 6 36.15 -2.52 -7.94
N GLU A 7 35.37 -2.12 -6.99
CA GLU A 7 34.95 -2.96 -5.86
C GLU A 7 34.10 -4.16 -6.34
N HIS A 8 33.18 -3.96 -7.27
CA HIS A 8 32.39 -5.04 -7.87
C HIS A 8 33.21 -6.04 -8.65
N LEU A 9 34.24 -5.59 -9.37
CA LEU A 9 35.18 -6.48 -10.10
C LEU A 9 36.00 -7.36 -9.16
N ASP A 10 36.44 -6.84 -8.03
CA ASP A 10 37.16 -7.59 -7.01
C ASP A 10 36.28 -8.69 -6.36
N TYR A 11 35.03 -8.41 -6.10
CA TYR A 11 34.07 -9.41 -5.60
C TYR A 11 33.79 -10.50 -6.64
N GLU A 12 33.65 -10.15 -7.92
CA GLU A 12 33.47 -11.11 -9.01
C GLU A 12 34.68 -12.02 -9.16
N VAL A 13 35.89 -11.48 -9.19
CA VAL A 13 37.14 -12.24 -9.25
C VAL A 13 37.26 -13.20 -8.07
N LYS A 14 36.94 -12.75 -6.87
CA LYS A 14 36.93 -13.60 -5.68
C LYS A 14 35.91 -14.73 -5.79
N GLY A 15 34.67 -14.42 -6.25
CA GLY A 15 33.64 -15.42 -6.49
C GLY A 15 34.06 -16.49 -7.51
N ILE A 16 34.69 -16.08 -8.61
CA ILE A 16 35.27 -17.00 -9.62
C ILE A 16 36.32 -17.92 -8.98
N HIS A 17 37.24 -17.37 -8.20
CA HIS A 17 38.27 -18.16 -7.50
C HIS A 17 37.66 -19.16 -6.50
N ASP A 18 36.62 -18.76 -5.76
CA ASP A 18 35.94 -19.63 -4.80
C ASP A 18 35.18 -20.76 -5.52
N ILE A 19 34.55 -20.50 -6.67
CA ILE A 19 33.89 -21.51 -7.50
C ILE A 19 34.94 -22.50 -8.04
N LEU A 20 36.03 -22.01 -8.64
CA LEU A 20 37.08 -22.86 -9.20
C LEU A 20 37.76 -23.73 -8.15
N LYS A 21 37.95 -23.19 -6.95
CA LYS A 21 38.59 -23.91 -5.82
C LYS A 21 37.73 -25.03 -5.27
N ASN A 22 36.41 -24.87 -5.35
CA ASN A 22 35.41 -25.80 -4.81
C ASN A 22 34.59 -26.47 -5.93
N CYS A 23 35.09 -26.49 -7.16
CA CYS A 23 34.30 -26.96 -8.32
C CYS A 23 33.83 -28.42 -8.20
N SER A 24 34.49 -29.25 -7.39
CA SER A 24 34.07 -30.64 -7.11
C SER A 24 32.78 -30.72 -6.25
N GLU A 25 32.42 -29.65 -5.55
CA GLU A 25 31.24 -29.59 -4.70
C GLU A 25 29.98 -29.09 -5.45
N PHE A 26 30.18 -28.59 -6.69
CA PHE A 26 29.12 -28.02 -7.50
C PHE A 26 28.89 -28.80 -8.80
N SER A 27 27.61 -28.94 -9.20
CA SER A 27 27.28 -29.50 -10.52
C SER A 27 27.39 -28.44 -11.60
N ILE A 28 28.65 -28.03 -11.90
CA ILE A 28 28.93 -26.97 -12.87
C ILE A 28 29.75 -27.54 -14.05
N HIS A 29 29.59 -26.93 -15.20
CA HIS A 29 30.34 -27.15 -16.42
C HIS A 29 31.18 -25.91 -16.74
N MET A 30 32.33 -26.09 -17.35
CA MET A 30 33.24 -25.00 -17.69
C MET A 30 33.72 -25.15 -19.12
N GLY A 31 33.74 -24.07 -19.88
CA GLY A 31 34.26 -24.03 -21.24
C GLY A 31 35.28 -22.91 -21.41
N GLY A 32 36.25 -23.12 -22.29
CA GLY A 32 37.25 -22.09 -22.62
C GLY A 32 37.61 -22.07 -24.09
N VAL A 33 37.86 -20.88 -24.64
CA VAL A 33 38.31 -20.67 -26.01
C VAL A 33 39.79 -20.26 -25.99
N TYR A 34 40.62 -21.01 -26.67
CA TYR A 34 42.06 -20.73 -26.83
C TYR A 34 42.34 -20.29 -28.26
N ILE A 35 43.07 -19.20 -28.42
CA ILE A 35 43.57 -18.70 -29.71
C ILE A 35 45.06 -18.52 -29.57
N ASP A 36 45.84 -19.16 -30.45
CA ASP A 36 47.29 -19.13 -30.43
C ASP A 36 47.91 -19.52 -29.08
N GLY A 37 47.24 -20.42 -28.34
CA GLY A 37 47.71 -20.93 -27.05
C GLY A 37 47.37 -20.04 -25.85
N GLN A 38 46.65 -18.94 -26.06
CA GLN A 38 46.15 -18.07 -24.99
C GLN A 38 44.64 -18.28 -24.81
N MET A 39 44.18 -18.28 -23.54
CA MET A 39 42.76 -18.32 -23.22
C MET A 39 42.16 -16.95 -23.44
N GLU A 40 41.32 -16.82 -24.47
CA GLU A 40 40.67 -15.57 -24.86
C GLU A 40 39.21 -15.45 -24.37
N ALA A 41 38.62 -16.58 -23.99
CA ALA A 41 37.29 -16.58 -23.35
C ALA A 41 37.13 -17.79 -22.45
N PHE A 42 36.26 -17.63 -21.40
CA PHE A 42 35.82 -18.76 -20.60
C PHE A 42 34.36 -18.52 -20.13
N THR A 43 33.68 -19.61 -19.82
CA THR A 43 32.30 -19.59 -19.29
C THR A 43 32.12 -20.68 -18.26
N ILE A 44 31.23 -20.44 -17.29
CA ILE A 44 30.84 -21.38 -16.25
C ILE A 44 29.30 -21.40 -16.21
N GLY A 45 28.71 -22.60 -16.25
CA GLY A 45 27.25 -22.76 -16.21
C GLY A 45 26.84 -24.04 -15.49
N SER A 46 25.58 -24.18 -15.25
CA SER A 46 24.94 -25.37 -14.70
C SER A 46 23.67 -25.71 -15.46
N TYR A 47 23.15 -26.92 -15.26
CA TYR A 47 21.91 -27.38 -15.87
C TYR A 47 20.87 -27.77 -14.82
N ASN A 48 19.68 -27.24 -14.93
CA ASN A 48 18.51 -27.66 -14.14
C ASN A 48 17.66 -28.63 -14.99
N PRO A 49 17.68 -29.94 -14.70
CA PRO A 49 16.97 -30.93 -15.48
C PRO A 49 15.45 -30.90 -15.29
N VAL A 50 14.95 -30.28 -14.21
CA VAL A 50 13.52 -30.18 -13.93
C VAL A 50 12.86 -29.13 -14.82
N GLU A 51 13.58 -28.03 -15.07
CA GLU A 51 13.11 -26.91 -15.89
C GLU A 51 13.66 -26.94 -17.32
N HIS A 52 14.47 -27.93 -17.66
CA HIS A 52 15.23 -27.99 -18.92
C HIS A 52 16.00 -26.69 -19.21
N MET A 53 16.61 -26.12 -18.17
CA MET A 53 17.21 -24.79 -18.21
C MET A 53 18.71 -24.84 -17.96
N ALA A 54 19.51 -24.30 -18.89
CA ALA A 54 20.91 -23.99 -18.65
C ALA A 54 21.02 -22.61 -17.97
N VAL A 55 21.89 -22.48 -16.96
CA VAL A 55 22.18 -21.21 -16.28
C VAL A 55 23.63 -20.84 -16.54
N ILE A 56 23.87 -19.69 -17.13
CA ILE A 56 25.24 -19.18 -17.39
C ILE A 56 25.59 -18.21 -16.26
N HIS A 57 26.39 -18.72 -15.32
CA HIS A 57 26.82 -17.97 -14.13
C HIS A 57 27.90 -16.94 -14.44
N ILE A 58 28.85 -17.31 -15.28
CA ILE A 58 30.00 -16.47 -15.63
C ILE A 58 30.29 -16.63 -17.11
N GLU A 59 30.48 -15.50 -17.80
CA GLU A 59 30.95 -15.50 -19.19
C GLU A 59 31.87 -14.30 -19.40
N LYS A 60 33.10 -14.57 -19.76
CA LYS A 60 34.16 -13.56 -20.02
C LYS A 60 34.83 -13.85 -21.33
N ALA A 61 35.02 -12.82 -22.14
CA ALA A 61 35.73 -12.92 -23.39
C ALA A 61 36.53 -11.64 -23.66
N ASN A 62 37.61 -11.77 -24.43
CA ASN A 62 38.38 -10.63 -24.87
C ASN A 62 37.51 -9.70 -25.77
N PRO A 63 37.25 -8.46 -25.35
CA PRO A 63 36.36 -7.56 -26.09
C PRO A 63 36.91 -7.09 -27.41
N GLU A 64 38.25 -7.21 -27.63
CA GLU A 64 38.90 -6.83 -28.87
C GLU A 64 38.67 -7.86 -30.00
N ILE A 65 38.17 -9.04 -29.66
CA ILE A 65 37.87 -10.11 -30.61
C ILE A 65 36.37 -10.10 -30.91
N ASN A 66 36.01 -9.54 -32.06
CA ASN A 66 34.60 -9.42 -32.46
C ASN A 66 33.92 -10.80 -32.54
N GLY A 67 32.76 -10.91 -31.90
CA GLY A 67 31.93 -12.11 -31.91
C GLY A 67 32.35 -13.19 -30.94
N LEU A 68 33.42 -13.02 -30.16
CA LEU A 68 33.91 -14.04 -29.25
C LEU A 68 32.93 -14.37 -28.12
N TYR A 69 32.23 -13.38 -27.57
CA TYR A 69 31.18 -13.58 -26.59
C TYR A 69 30.02 -14.44 -27.14
N GLN A 70 29.58 -14.13 -28.35
CA GLN A 70 28.51 -14.89 -29.00
C GLN A 70 28.97 -16.32 -29.33
N PHE A 71 30.19 -16.46 -29.76
CA PHE A 71 30.79 -17.76 -30.11
C PHE A 71 30.86 -18.67 -28.88
N ILE A 72 31.49 -18.20 -27.78
CA ILE A 72 31.63 -19.03 -26.58
C ILE A 72 30.27 -19.40 -26.00
N ASN A 73 29.31 -18.46 -25.93
CA ASN A 73 27.98 -18.73 -25.47
C ASN A 73 27.28 -19.82 -26.29
N GLN A 74 27.31 -19.71 -27.61
CA GLN A 74 26.68 -20.67 -28.50
C GLN A 74 27.33 -22.06 -28.41
N GLN A 75 28.65 -22.13 -28.49
CA GLN A 75 29.37 -23.42 -28.47
C GLN A 75 29.22 -24.13 -27.13
N PHE A 76 29.33 -23.38 -26.02
CA PHE A 76 29.16 -23.95 -24.68
C PHE A 76 27.75 -24.55 -24.47
N LEU A 77 26.73 -23.90 -24.95
CA LEU A 77 25.34 -24.42 -24.86
C LEU A 77 25.16 -25.67 -25.72
N ILE A 78 25.71 -25.69 -26.93
CA ILE A 78 25.59 -26.84 -27.84
C ILE A 78 26.35 -28.07 -27.28
N GLU A 79 27.53 -27.87 -26.71
CA GLU A 79 28.40 -28.97 -26.27
C GLU A 79 28.01 -29.52 -24.90
N GLU A 80 27.71 -28.61 -23.95
CA GLU A 80 27.50 -28.97 -22.53
C GLU A 80 26.04 -29.14 -22.16
N PHE A 81 25.12 -28.43 -22.83
CA PHE A 81 23.70 -28.41 -22.50
C PHE A 81 22.78 -28.64 -23.72
N PRO A 82 23.01 -29.69 -24.52
CA PRO A 82 22.23 -29.94 -25.74
C PRO A 82 20.73 -30.20 -25.48
N GLU A 83 20.39 -30.54 -24.24
CA GLU A 83 19.01 -30.81 -23.82
C GLU A 83 18.28 -29.58 -23.26
N ALA A 84 18.98 -28.43 -23.16
CA ALA A 84 18.38 -27.21 -22.60
C ALA A 84 17.38 -26.60 -23.61
N GLU A 85 16.18 -26.39 -23.16
CA GLU A 85 15.15 -25.65 -23.89
C GLU A 85 15.22 -24.15 -23.57
N TRP A 86 15.72 -23.82 -22.40
CA TRP A 86 15.84 -22.47 -21.88
C TRP A 86 17.27 -22.16 -21.45
N VAL A 87 17.65 -20.90 -21.59
CA VAL A 87 18.94 -20.37 -21.10
C VAL A 87 18.70 -19.16 -20.22
N ASN A 88 19.07 -19.29 -18.95
CA ASN A 88 19.10 -18.17 -18.02
C ASN A 88 20.49 -17.54 -18.04
N ARG A 89 20.60 -16.29 -18.42
CA ARG A 89 21.86 -15.54 -18.49
C ARG A 89 22.09 -14.64 -17.28
N GLU A 90 21.38 -14.92 -16.21
CA GLU A 90 21.46 -14.20 -14.94
C GLU A 90 21.22 -12.69 -15.06
N ASP A 91 21.59 -11.96 -14.00
CA ASP A 91 21.34 -10.53 -13.81
C ASP A 91 22.29 -9.66 -14.67
N ASP A 92 21.82 -8.49 -15.07
CA ASP A 92 22.64 -7.46 -15.73
C ASP A 92 23.34 -6.52 -14.72
N MET A 93 23.14 -6.76 -13.42
CA MET A 93 23.71 -6.00 -12.30
C MET A 93 23.48 -4.46 -12.39
N GLY A 94 22.43 -4.03 -13.10
CA GLY A 94 22.16 -2.63 -13.35
C GLY A 94 23.13 -1.93 -14.32
N LEU A 95 24.05 -2.66 -14.94
CA LEU A 95 25.05 -2.10 -15.86
C LEU A 95 24.47 -1.97 -17.27
N GLU A 96 24.39 -0.73 -17.79
CA GLU A 96 23.77 -0.42 -19.08
C GLU A 96 24.40 -1.21 -20.24
N GLY A 97 25.75 -1.31 -20.26
CA GLY A 97 26.49 -2.06 -21.28
C GLY A 97 26.15 -3.55 -21.28
N LEU A 98 26.05 -4.16 -20.09
CA LEU A 98 25.72 -5.58 -19.93
C LEU A 98 24.25 -5.85 -20.30
N ARG A 99 23.36 -4.95 -19.90
CA ARG A 99 21.94 -4.99 -20.30
C ARG A 99 21.79 -4.95 -21.81
N LYS A 100 22.44 -4.00 -22.46
CA LYS A 100 22.42 -3.87 -23.92
C LYS A 100 22.94 -5.13 -24.61
N ALA A 101 24.03 -5.72 -24.11
CA ALA A 101 24.56 -6.97 -24.64
C ALA A 101 23.56 -8.12 -24.47
N LYS A 102 22.94 -8.28 -23.29
CA LYS A 102 21.94 -9.35 -23.05
C LYS A 102 20.68 -9.16 -23.89
N MET A 103 20.24 -7.93 -24.12
CA MET A 103 19.08 -7.62 -24.98
C MET A 103 19.30 -7.99 -26.46
N THR A 104 20.55 -8.06 -26.94
CA THR A 104 20.83 -8.52 -28.33
C THR A 104 20.47 -9.97 -28.59
N TYR A 105 20.26 -10.77 -27.54
CA TYR A 105 19.80 -12.17 -27.62
C TYR A 105 18.28 -12.30 -27.71
N TYR A 106 17.51 -11.18 -27.71
CA TYR A 106 16.04 -11.18 -27.79
C TYR A 106 15.41 -12.09 -26.74
N PRO A 107 15.57 -11.81 -25.45
CA PRO A 107 15.09 -12.68 -24.38
C PRO A 107 13.59 -12.95 -24.52
N ALA A 108 13.20 -14.21 -24.35
CA ALA A 108 11.82 -14.65 -24.46
C ALA A 108 11.02 -14.33 -23.19
N ASP A 109 11.68 -14.33 -22.03
CA ASP A 109 11.09 -14.00 -20.73
C ASP A 109 12.18 -13.53 -19.75
N TYR A 110 11.76 -13.12 -18.56
CA TYR A 110 12.67 -12.63 -17.50
C TYR A 110 12.43 -13.39 -16.20
N ALA A 111 13.49 -14.00 -15.68
CA ALA A 111 13.45 -14.66 -14.38
C ALA A 111 13.34 -13.63 -13.25
N ARG A 112 12.33 -13.74 -12.41
CA ARG A 112 12.17 -12.87 -11.24
C ARG A 112 13.11 -13.31 -10.13
N LYS A 113 13.86 -12.38 -9.55
CA LYS A 113 14.69 -12.62 -8.36
C LYS A 113 13.97 -12.07 -7.12
N TYR A 114 14.05 -12.83 -6.03
CA TYR A 114 13.51 -12.46 -4.74
C TYR A 114 14.62 -12.47 -3.71
N LEU A 115 14.75 -11.40 -2.92
CA LEU A 115 15.62 -11.39 -1.76
C LEU A 115 14.80 -11.88 -0.56
N VAL A 116 15.23 -12.98 0.04
CA VAL A 116 14.63 -13.53 1.25
C VAL A 116 15.61 -13.36 2.40
N GLU A 117 15.27 -12.53 3.39
CA GLU A 117 16.08 -12.35 4.59
C GLU A 117 15.40 -13.00 5.79
N GLN A 118 16.16 -13.85 6.52
CA GLN A 118 15.70 -14.38 7.79
C GLN A 118 15.97 -13.35 8.90
N LEU A 119 14.92 -12.76 9.47
CA LEU A 119 15.03 -11.89 10.62
C LEU A 119 15.33 -12.72 11.88
N LEU A 120 16.57 -12.69 12.34
CA LEU A 120 16.97 -13.24 13.61
C LEU A 120 16.64 -12.25 14.73
N ASN A 121 15.70 -12.67 15.60
CA ASN A 121 15.34 -12.06 16.88
C ASN A 121 14.73 -10.65 16.90
N GLY A 122 13.40 -10.58 16.90
CA GLY A 122 12.67 -9.59 17.71
C GLY A 122 12.60 -8.16 17.19
N SER A 123 13.02 -7.84 15.98
CA SER A 123 12.78 -6.52 15.40
C SER A 123 11.37 -6.44 14.82
N LYS A 124 10.58 -5.52 15.33
CA LYS A 124 9.26 -5.16 14.81
C LYS A 124 9.46 -4.44 13.47
N GLY A 125 8.98 -5.02 12.40
CA GLY A 125 8.91 -4.40 11.09
C GLY A 125 9.34 -5.38 10.00
N TYR A 126 8.36 -5.95 9.32
CA TYR A 126 8.62 -6.66 8.06
C TYR A 126 8.79 -5.59 6.97
N HIS A 127 10.03 -5.23 6.65
CA HIS A 127 10.32 -4.56 5.40
C HIS A 127 10.60 -5.65 4.36
N TRP A 128 9.63 -5.95 3.54
CA TRP A 128 9.87 -6.66 2.31
C TRP A 128 10.48 -5.65 1.32
N ALA A 129 11.81 -5.64 1.23
CA ALA A 129 12.48 -5.03 0.08
C ALA A 129 12.30 -5.98 -1.10
N GLU A 130 11.10 -6.02 -1.66
CA GLU A 130 10.88 -6.62 -2.96
C GLU A 130 11.43 -5.65 -4.00
N GLN A 131 12.68 -5.84 -4.42
CA GLN A 131 13.08 -5.36 -5.73
C GLN A 131 12.35 -6.24 -6.76
N ILE A 132 11.10 -5.90 -7.04
CA ILE A 132 10.46 -6.39 -8.25
C ILE A 132 11.19 -5.68 -9.38
N ALA A 133 12.23 -6.33 -9.91
CA ALA A 133 12.70 -6.02 -11.23
C ALA A 133 11.57 -6.42 -12.19
N ASN A 134 10.54 -5.57 -12.31
CA ASN A 134 9.64 -5.63 -13.45
C ASN A 134 10.46 -5.24 -14.66
N THR A 135 10.97 -6.23 -15.33
CA THR A 135 11.79 -6.13 -16.52
C THR A 135 10.94 -5.83 -17.75
N THR A 136 10.37 -4.67 -17.82
CA THR A 136 10.52 -3.87 -19.02
C THR A 136 11.88 -3.18 -18.85
N ALA A 137 12.79 -3.34 -19.79
CA ALA A 137 14.16 -2.85 -19.70
C ALA A 137 14.19 -1.43 -19.10
N GLY A 138 14.82 -1.27 -17.93
CA GLY A 138 15.05 0.02 -17.29
C GLY A 138 14.06 0.51 -16.25
N SER A 139 12.97 -0.23 -15.94
CA SER A 139 11.93 0.22 -15.00
C SER A 139 12.10 -0.41 -13.60
N VAL A 140 12.14 0.43 -12.55
CA VAL A 140 12.32 0.00 -11.15
C VAL A 140 11.20 0.57 -10.30
N LEU A 141 10.61 -0.28 -9.43
CA LEU A 141 9.71 0.14 -8.33
C LEU A 141 10.52 0.13 -7.03
N THR A 142 10.59 1.27 -6.34
CA THR A 142 11.37 1.40 -5.12
C THR A 142 10.76 2.42 -4.17
N TYR A 143 11.00 2.22 -2.87
CA TYR A 143 10.79 3.27 -1.87
C TYR A 143 11.97 4.23 -1.90
N LEU A 144 11.68 5.51 -1.69
CA LEU A 144 12.72 6.54 -1.60
C LEU A 144 13.24 6.65 -0.18
N ASP A 145 14.55 6.79 -0.06
CA ASP A 145 15.20 7.18 1.18
C ASP A 145 14.84 8.62 1.55
N ALA A 146 15.01 8.99 2.81
CA ALA A 146 14.62 10.31 3.33
C ALA A 146 15.27 11.47 2.55
N GLU A 147 16.48 11.26 2.05
CA GLU A 147 17.27 12.25 1.31
C GLU A 147 16.76 12.45 -0.12
N ASP A 148 16.10 11.44 -0.70
CA ASP A 148 15.67 11.44 -2.09
C ASP A 148 14.19 11.83 -2.28
N LYS A 149 13.43 11.98 -1.20
CA LYS A 149 11.99 12.29 -1.28
C LYS A 149 11.69 13.58 -2.08
N ASP A 150 12.59 14.55 -2.02
CA ASP A 150 12.49 15.81 -2.76
C ASP A 150 12.48 15.63 -4.29
N GLU A 151 12.99 14.52 -4.81
CA GLU A 151 12.91 14.21 -6.25
C GLU A 151 11.47 14.16 -6.77
N THR A 152 10.51 13.85 -5.90
CA THR A 152 9.09 13.73 -6.26
C THR A 152 8.38 15.07 -6.44
N LYS A 153 8.96 16.18 -5.97
CA LYS A 153 8.40 17.54 -6.13
C LYS A 153 8.08 17.88 -7.57
N HIS A 154 8.99 17.50 -8.49
CA HIS A 154 8.77 17.77 -9.90
C HIS A 154 7.48 17.13 -10.44
N LEU A 155 7.24 15.85 -10.09
CA LEU A 155 6.03 15.16 -10.50
C LEU A 155 4.78 15.70 -9.80
N TRP A 156 4.94 16.17 -8.55
CA TRP A 156 3.86 16.85 -7.82
C TRP A 156 3.42 18.12 -8.55
N HIS A 157 4.34 19.05 -8.83
CA HIS A 157 4.03 20.28 -9.57
C HIS A 157 3.35 20.06 -10.93
N MET A 158 3.77 18.99 -11.65
CA MET A 158 3.14 18.66 -12.93
C MET A 158 1.72 18.13 -12.81
N CYS A 159 1.43 17.36 -11.74
CA CYS A 159 0.16 16.65 -11.60
C CYS A 159 -0.86 17.40 -10.74
N PHE A 160 -0.41 18.32 -9.87
CA PHE A 160 -1.22 19.10 -8.94
C PHE A 160 -0.87 20.61 -9.06
N PRO A 161 -1.13 21.22 -10.21
CA PRO A 161 -0.77 22.62 -10.46
C PRO A 161 -1.59 23.61 -9.63
N GLU A 162 -2.67 23.17 -9.00
CA GLU A 162 -3.51 23.95 -8.08
C GLU A 162 -2.90 24.12 -6.70
N ASP A 163 -1.96 23.25 -6.29
CA ASP A 163 -1.29 23.36 -5.00
C ASP A 163 -0.28 24.50 -4.99
N SER A 164 -0.33 25.32 -3.95
CA SER A 164 0.58 26.44 -3.79
C SER A 164 2.01 25.98 -3.47
N GLU A 165 3.01 26.79 -3.86
CA GLU A 165 4.40 26.52 -3.51
C GLU A 165 4.60 26.42 -1.99
N SER A 166 3.93 27.26 -1.21
CA SER A 166 3.99 27.26 0.25
C SER A 166 3.41 25.98 0.85
N PHE A 167 2.35 25.41 0.26
CA PHE A 167 1.81 24.13 0.66
C PHE A 167 2.78 22.97 0.35
N ILE A 168 3.35 22.97 -0.85
CA ILE A 168 4.33 21.95 -1.26
C ILE A 168 5.57 21.99 -0.33
N GLU A 169 6.10 23.19 -0.05
CA GLU A 169 7.20 23.34 0.91
C GLU A 169 6.84 22.82 2.31
N TYR A 170 5.64 23.14 2.80
CA TYR A 170 5.12 22.61 4.06
C TYR A 170 5.08 21.08 4.03
N TYR A 171 4.48 20.50 2.97
CA TYR A 171 4.31 19.07 2.84
C TYR A 171 5.65 18.34 2.90
N TYR A 172 6.60 18.74 2.09
CA TYR A 172 7.92 18.12 2.03
C TYR A 172 8.79 18.39 3.26
N LYS A 173 8.46 19.39 4.07
CA LYS A 173 9.13 19.67 5.32
C LYS A 173 8.52 18.92 6.52
N GLU A 174 7.20 18.77 6.57
CA GLU A 174 6.48 18.27 7.74
C GLU A 174 5.89 16.87 7.54
N LYS A 175 5.29 16.57 6.38
CA LYS A 175 4.63 15.27 6.12
C LYS A 175 5.66 14.19 5.73
N THR A 176 6.69 14.56 4.98
CA THR A 176 7.72 13.60 4.55
C THR A 176 8.65 13.10 5.66
N LYS A 177 8.56 13.65 6.87
CA LYS A 177 9.33 13.17 8.03
C LYS A 177 9.00 11.73 8.42
N ASP A 178 7.75 11.33 8.24
CA ASP A 178 7.23 10.04 8.70
C ASP A 178 6.41 9.29 7.63
N ASN A 179 6.27 9.83 6.41
CA ASN A 179 5.64 9.13 5.30
C ASN A 179 6.63 8.19 4.58
N GLU A 180 6.09 7.32 3.75
CA GLU A 180 6.86 6.55 2.79
C GLU A 180 6.43 6.96 1.37
N ILE A 181 7.36 6.94 0.41
CA ILE A 181 7.08 7.28 -0.98
C ILE A 181 7.54 6.12 -1.85
N LEU A 182 6.58 5.44 -2.48
CA LEU A 182 6.83 4.43 -3.49
C LEU A 182 6.83 5.08 -4.87
N VAL A 183 7.90 4.86 -5.61
CA VAL A 183 8.07 5.41 -6.96
C VAL A 183 8.33 4.33 -7.98
N LYS A 184 7.93 4.60 -9.22
CA LYS A 184 8.38 3.88 -10.40
C LYS A 184 9.31 4.79 -11.19
N LYS A 185 10.57 4.34 -11.37
CA LYS A 185 11.57 4.99 -12.21
C LYS A 185 11.78 4.17 -13.48
N ASP A 186 11.89 4.82 -14.63
CA ASP A 186 12.24 4.22 -15.91
C ASP A 186 13.49 4.91 -16.46
N ASN A 187 14.58 4.13 -16.62
CA ASN A 187 15.90 4.68 -16.99
C ASN A 187 16.35 5.83 -16.06
N GLY A 188 16.06 5.73 -14.77
CA GLY A 188 16.39 6.74 -13.77
C GLY A 188 15.42 7.92 -13.69
N LEU A 189 14.47 8.04 -14.62
CA LEU A 189 13.43 9.07 -14.60
C LEU A 189 12.24 8.62 -13.78
N LEU A 190 11.77 9.48 -12.88
CA LEU A 190 10.58 9.23 -12.07
C LEU A 190 9.34 9.36 -12.94
N ILE A 191 8.56 8.27 -13.05
CA ILE A 191 7.40 8.17 -13.93
C ILE A 191 6.08 8.17 -13.15
N SER A 192 6.04 7.50 -12.00
CA SER A 192 4.82 7.39 -11.20
C SER A 192 5.16 7.29 -9.72
N MET A 193 4.28 7.78 -8.88
CA MET A 193 4.45 7.75 -7.43
C MET A 193 3.14 7.56 -6.70
N VAL A 194 3.24 7.09 -5.46
CA VAL A 194 2.23 7.18 -4.40
C VAL A 194 2.91 7.47 -3.07
N GLN A 195 2.34 8.33 -2.27
CA GLN A 195 2.83 8.66 -0.95
C GLN A 195 1.89 8.11 0.12
N TYR A 196 2.46 7.59 1.21
CA TYR A 196 1.75 6.95 2.32
C TYR A 196 1.90 7.80 3.57
N ASN A 197 0.87 8.51 3.93
CA ASN A 197 0.86 9.28 5.16
C ASN A 197 0.28 8.43 6.30
N PRO A 198 1.08 8.06 7.32
CA PRO A 198 0.62 7.21 8.40
C PRO A 198 -0.27 7.98 9.37
N TYR A 199 -1.45 7.44 9.66
CA TYR A 199 -2.36 7.99 10.65
C TYR A 199 -2.78 6.95 11.68
N ALA A 200 -3.00 7.42 12.91
CA ALA A 200 -3.60 6.63 13.97
C ALA A 200 -5.12 6.75 13.87
N VAL A 201 -5.78 5.71 13.34
CA VAL A 201 -7.23 5.68 13.13
C VAL A 201 -7.90 4.84 14.20
N LYS A 202 -8.90 5.40 14.88
CA LYS A 202 -9.76 4.66 15.80
C LYS A 202 -10.91 4.01 15.05
N LEU A 203 -11.16 2.73 15.35
CA LEU A 203 -12.37 2.02 14.98
C LEU A 203 -12.90 1.32 16.22
N ARG A 204 -14.08 1.75 16.71
CA ARG A 204 -14.73 1.16 17.89
C ARG A 204 -13.81 1.00 19.09
N GLY A 205 -13.01 2.02 19.36
CA GLY A 205 -12.03 2.04 20.45
C GLY A 205 -10.71 1.28 20.18
N ARG A 206 -10.58 0.54 19.09
CA ARG A 206 -9.31 -0.02 18.62
C ARG A 206 -8.55 1.05 17.85
N LEU A 207 -7.23 1.08 18.04
CA LEU A 207 -6.35 1.99 17.33
C LEU A 207 -5.59 1.20 16.25
N TRP A 208 -5.73 1.64 15.00
CA TRP A 208 -5.00 1.13 13.85
C TRP A 208 -4.01 2.17 13.35
N LYS A 209 -2.85 1.74 12.91
CA LYS A 209 -1.97 2.56 12.09
C LYS A 209 -2.30 2.24 10.63
N LEU A 210 -2.99 3.16 9.96
CA LEU A 210 -3.37 3.04 8.56
C LEU A 210 -2.62 4.09 7.74
N ASP A 211 -2.48 3.81 6.45
CA ASP A 211 -1.89 4.77 5.53
C ASP A 211 -2.96 5.42 4.67
N TYR A 212 -2.93 6.74 4.70
CA TYR A 212 -3.66 7.60 3.78
C TYR A 212 -2.81 7.81 2.53
N LEU A 213 -3.36 7.41 1.38
CA LEU A 213 -2.68 7.51 0.10
C LEU A 213 -2.89 8.89 -0.50
N VAL A 214 -1.80 9.55 -0.81
CA VAL A 214 -1.78 10.91 -1.34
C VAL A 214 -0.71 11.08 -2.41
N GLY A 215 -0.72 12.16 -3.16
CA GLY A 215 0.28 12.43 -4.18
C GLY A 215 0.35 11.31 -5.24
N VAL A 216 -0.80 10.71 -5.57
CA VAL A 216 -0.89 9.65 -6.58
C VAL A 216 -0.72 10.28 -7.96
N ALA A 217 0.46 10.15 -8.53
CA ALA A 217 0.81 10.81 -9.77
C ALA A 217 1.46 9.87 -10.79
N THR A 218 1.21 10.17 -12.07
CA THR A 218 1.92 9.56 -13.20
C THR A 218 2.18 10.66 -14.22
N GLU A 219 3.41 10.75 -14.68
CA GLU A 219 3.86 11.69 -15.69
C GLU A 219 2.93 11.64 -16.92
N GLU A 220 2.50 12.83 -17.40
CA GLU A 220 1.38 12.94 -18.32
C GLU A 220 1.60 12.18 -19.64
N SER A 221 2.80 12.27 -20.20
CA SER A 221 3.17 11.61 -21.44
C SER A 221 3.22 10.09 -21.34
N ARG A 222 3.30 9.57 -20.10
CA ARG A 222 3.43 8.14 -19.78
C ARG A 222 2.15 7.53 -19.19
N ARG A 223 1.04 8.29 -19.19
CA ARG A 223 -0.27 7.79 -18.72
C ARG A 223 -0.80 6.72 -19.68
N ARG A 224 -1.60 5.79 -19.15
CA ARG A 224 -2.21 4.63 -19.86
C ARG A 224 -1.23 3.53 -20.26
N GLU A 225 0.02 3.59 -19.81
CA GLU A 225 1.04 2.55 -20.01
C GLU A 225 1.09 1.52 -18.86
N GLY A 226 0.19 1.62 -17.87
CA GLY A 226 0.10 0.68 -16.74
C GLY A 226 0.92 1.08 -15.51
N HIS A 227 1.68 2.18 -15.54
CA HIS A 227 2.56 2.57 -14.44
C HIS A 227 1.85 2.80 -13.11
N PHE A 228 0.68 3.45 -13.14
CA PHE A 228 -0.21 3.56 -11.97
C PHE A 228 -0.54 2.19 -11.38
N ARG A 229 -0.94 1.23 -12.24
CA ARG A 229 -1.30 -0.12 -11.79
C ARG A 229 -0.13 -0.82 -11.11
N ASP A 230 1.08 -0.73 -11.67
CA ASP A 230 2.27 -1.37 -11.10
C ASP A 230 2.58 -0.84 -9.71
N VAL A 231 2.55 0.51 -9.53
CA VAL A 231 2.73 1.16 -8.24
C VAL A 231 1.66 0.71 -7.23
N PHE A 232 0.37 0.70 -7.65
CA PHE A 232 -0.73 0.31 -6.77
C PHE A 232 -0.74 -1.17 -6.41
N VAL A 233 -0.41 -2.05 -7.34
CA VAL A 233 -0.32 -3.50 -7.05
C VAL A 233 0.78 -3.75 -6.03
N LYS A 234 1.97 -3.16 -6.22
CA LYS A 234 3.05 -3.29 -5.22
C LYS A 234 2.63 -2.72 -3.87
N MET A 235 2.06 -1.53 -3.85
CA MET A 235 1.53 -0.91 -2.64
C MET A 235 0.57 -1.83 -1.89
N LEU A 236 -0.41 -2.42 -2.59
CA LEU A 236 -1.41 -3.30 -1.97
C LEU A 236 -0.78 -4.55 -1.36
N HIS A 237 0.22 -5.14 -2.03
CA HIS A 237 0.97 -6.28 -1.47
C HIS A 237 1.78 -5.88 -0.23
N ASP A 238 2.38 -4.69 -0.21
CA ASP A 238 3.12 -4.20 0.95
C ASP A 238 2.19 -3.95 2.15
N GLU A 239 1.02 -3.36 1.92
CA GLU A 239 -0.02 -3.16 2.92
C GLU A 239 -0.55 -4.50 3.49
N GLU A 240 -0.76 -5.49 2.60
CA GLU A 240 -1.13 -6.85 2.98
C GLU A 240 -0.06 -7.50 3.86
N ALA A 241 1.21 -7.43 3.44
CA ALA A 241 2.36 -7.97 4.17
C ALA A 241 2.55 -7.28 5.54
N ALA A 242 2.26 -5.99 5.62
CA ALA A 242 2.25 -5.23 6.87
C ALA A 242 1.06 -5.60 7.79
N GLY A 243 0.14 -6.45 7.33
CA GLY A 243 -1.03 -6.89 8.09
C GLY A 243 -2.07 -5.79 8.32
N LYS A 244 -2.04 -4.72 7.55
CA LYS A 244 -3.02 -3.64 7.67
C LYS A 244 -4.37 -4.09 7.14
N PRO A 245 -5.48 -3.77 7.83
CA PRO A 245 -6.81 -4.23 7.42
C PRO A 245 -7.31 -3.57 6.13
N ILE A 246 -7.02 -2.29 5.97
CA ILE A 246 -7.37 -1.45 4.82
C ILE A 246 -6.32 -0.37 4.61
N THR A 247 -6.27 0.17 3.40
CA THR A 247 -5.68 1.48 3.07
C THR A 247 -6.77 2.39 2.50
N TYR A 248 -6.61 3.72 2.57
CA TYR A 248 -7.66 4.64 2.18
C TYR A 248 -7.12 5.92 1.51
N LEU A 249 -8.01 6.60 0.79
CA LEU A 249 -7.73 7.85 0.09
C LEU A 249 -9.00 8.71 -0.06
N VAL A 250 -8.82 9.98 -0.39
CA VAL A 250 -9.87 10.84 -0.94
C VAL A 250 -9.68 10.91 -2.46
N PRO A 251 -10.61 10.38 -3.26
CA PRO A 251 -10.40 10.30 -4.71
C PRO A 251 -10.70 11.63 -5.39
N VAL A 252 -9.80 12.13 -6.23
CA VAL A 252 -10.13 13.17 -7.22
C VAL A 252 -11.10 12.61 -8.25
N ASN A 253 -10.86 11.38 -8.71
CA ASN A 253 -11.76 10.66 -9.62
C ASN A 253 -11.91 9.20 -9.16
N PRO A 254 -13.07 8.81 -8.59
CA PRO A 254 -13.31 7.45 -8.11
C PRO A 254 -13.11 6.35 -9.17
N ALA A 255 -13.35 6.66 -10.45
CA ALA A 255 -13.22 5.68 -11.53
C ALA A 255 -11.77 5.20 -11.76
N VAL A 256 -10.78 5.92 -11.26
CA VAL A 256 -9.36 5.53 -11.31
C VAL A 256 -9.07 4.40 -10.31
N TYR A 257 -9.69 4.45 -9.13
CA TYR A 257 -9.40 3.55 -8.01
C TYR A 257 -10.35 2.35 -7.93
N ALA A 258 -11.57 2.46 -8.44
CA ALA A 258 -12.55 1.38 -8.43
C ALA A 258 -12.04 0.08 -9.08
N PRO A 259 -11.29 0.09 -10.21
CA PRO A 259 -10.73 -1.14 -10.80
C PRO A 259 -9.67 -1.82 -9.91
N MET A 260 -9.12 -1.09 -8.92
CA MET A 260 -8.19 -1.63 -7.91
C MET A 260 -8.92 -2.17 -6.68
N GLY A 261 -10.25 -2.19 -6.67
CA GLY A 261 -11.09 -2.69 -5.59
C GLY A 261 -11.32 -1.69 -4.45
N PHE A 262 -11.09 -0.38 -4.69
CA PHE A 262 -11.48 0.67 -3.76
C PHE A 262 -12.98 0.95 -3.84
N THR A 263 -13.58 1.23 -2.71
CA THR A 263 -15.00 1.60 -2.59
C THR A 263 -15.18 2.67 -1.53
N PHE A 264 -16.26 3.45 -1.63
CA PHE A 264 -16.61 4.42 -0.59
C PHE A 264 -16.91 3.75 0.75
N ILE A 265 -16.40 4.34 1.82
CA ILE A 265 -16.57 3.89 3.20
C ILE A 265 -17.22 4.95 4.10
N GLY A 266 -17.46 6.15 3.61
CA GLY A 266 -18.10 7.21 4.39
C GLY A 266 -18.45 8.42 3.55
N ASN A 267 -19.33 9.21 4.12
CA ASN A 267 -19.68 10.53 3.62
C ASN A 267 -19.12 11.59 4.56
N VAL A 268 -18.75 12.74 4.03
CA VAL A 268 -18.46 13.93 4.82
C VAL A 268 -19.66 14.87 4.78
N ALA A 269 -20.08 15.32 5.95
CA ALA A 269 -21.12 16.33 6.10
C ALA A 269 -20.48 17.72 6.25
N PHE A 270 -21.03 18.71 5.57
CA PHE A 270 -20.63 20.10 5.65
C PHE A 270 -21.57 20.86 6.58
N TYR A 271 -20.98 21.74 7.39
CA TYR A 271 -21.71 22.54 8.38
C TYR A 271 -21.33 24.00 8.24
N GLU A 272 -22.24 24.88 8.60
CA GLU A 272 -22.03 26.31 8.81
C GLU A 272 -22.53 26.72 10.18
N LEU A 273 -21.95 27.79 10.75
CA LEU A 273 -22.49 28.39 11.95
C LEU A 273 -23.88 29.03 11.68
N THR A 274 -24.80 28.90 12.63
CA THR A 274 -26.04 29.66 12.60
C THR A 274 -25.75 31.16 12.65
N GLU A 275 -26.69 32.00 12.15
CA GLU A 275 -26.51 33.46 12.19
C GLU A 275 -26.39 34.01 13.64
N GLU A 276 -27.06 33.38 14.58
CA GLU A 276 -26.93 33.71 16.00
C GLU A 276 -25.52 33.34 16.51
N ALA A 277 -25.02 32.14 16.21
CA ALA A 277 -23.68 31.70 16.59
C ALA A 277 -22.58 32.60 16.02
N LYS A 278 -22.73 33.06 14.77
CA LYS A 278 -21.78 34.02 14.15
C LYS A 278 -21.68 35.35 14.92
N GLN A 279 -22.74 35.74 15.60
CA GLN A 279 -22.81 37.01 16.35
C GLN A 279 -22.43 36.88 17.84
N THR A 280 -22.68 35.72 18.44
CA THR A 280 -22.56 35.51 19.91
C THR A 280 -21.30 34.79 20.33
N LEU A 281 -20.69 33.96 19.44
CA LEU A 281 -19.48 33.21 19.76
C LEU A 281 -18.23 34.10 19.73
N THR A 282 -17.44 34.02 20.77
CA THR A 282 -16.08 34.62 20.80
C THR A 282 -15.13 33.76 20.01
N ARG A 283 -14.27 34.38 19.19
CA ARG A 283 -13.25 33.72 18.36
C ARG A 283 -11.85 34.08 18.86
N THR A 284 -11.01 33.07 19.07
CA THR A 284 -9.60 33.26 19.42
C THR A 284 -8.75 32.31 18.57
N VAL A 285 -7.64 32.82 18.06
CA VAL A 285 -6.74 32.00 17.22
C VAL A 285 -6.06 30.93 18.07
N CYS A 286 -6.16 29.69 17.64
CA CYS A 286 -5.41 28.55 18.20
C CYS A 286 -3.97 28.63 17.72
N GLN A 287 -3.03 28.88 18.63
CA GLN A 287 -1.61 28.98 18.32
C GLN A 287 -0.94 27.59 18.34
N ASP A 288 0.16 27.45 17.60
CA ASP A 288 1.00 26.23 17.65
C ASP A 288 1.81 26.20 18.96
N THR A 289 1.08 26.07 20.07
CA THR A 289 1.65 25.90 21.41
C THR A 289 1.18 24.58 22.03
N PRO A 290 1.93 23.96 22.94
CA PRO A 290 1.49 22.74 23.62
C PRO A 290 0.16 22.88 24.35
N GLU A 291 -0.16 24.07 24.87
CA GLU A 291 -1.40 24.37 25.59
C GLU A 291 -2.60 24.37 24.61
N ASP A 292 -2.51 25.17 23.54
CA ASP A 292 -3.60 25.29 22.56
C ASP A 292 -3.80 24.00 21.77
N CYS A 293 -2.72 23.38 21.31
CA CYS A 293 -2.79 22.08 20.62
C CYS A 293 -3.39 21.00 21.53
N GLY A 294 -3.02 20.97 22.81
CA GLY A 294 -3.61 20.04 23.79
C GLY A 294 -5.10 20.29 24.01
N ARG A 295 -5.50 21.56 24.12
CA ARG A 295 -6.90 21.97 24.28
C ARG A 295 -7.75 21.60 23.06
N ALA A 296 -7.25 21.87 21.85
CA ALA A 296 -7.89 21.51 20.60
C ALA A 296 -8.02 19.98 20.47
N ALA A 297 -6.97 19.22 20.78
CA ALA A 297 -6.95 17.77 20.72
C ALA A 297 -8.02 17.14 21.65
N VAL A 298 -8.16 17.62 22.87
CA VAL A 298 -9.18 17.14 23.81
C VAL A 298 -10.58 17.39 23.27
N TYR A 299 -10.84 18.58 22.74
CA TYR A 299 -12.13 18.91 22.14
C TYR A 299 -12.45 18.01 20.94
N MET A 300 -11.49 17.84 20.03
CA MET A 300 -11.63 17.01 18.85
C MET A 300 -11.92 15.55 19.17
N GLU A 301 -11.20 15.00 20.14
CA GLU A 301 -11.42 13.61 20.57
C GLU A 301 -12.84 13.38 21.12
N GLN A 302 -13.35 14.35 21.91
CA GLN A 302 -14.71 14.30 22.43
C GLN A 302 -15.75 14.48 21.33
N TRP A 303 -15.56 15.44 20.44
CA TRP A 303 -16.48 15.76 19.36
C TRP A 303 -16.60 14.61 18.37
N LEU A 304 -15.46 14.04 17.92
CA LEU A 304 -15.42 12.92 16.98
C LEU A 304 -15.95 11.64 17.63
N GLY A 305 -15.51 11.31 18.84
CA GLY A 305 -15.91 10.09 19.54
C GLY A 305 -17.39 10.03 19.91
N ALA A 306 -18.06 11.18 19.99
CA ALA A 306 -19.51 11.25 20.22
C ALA A 306 -20.34 11.00 18.94
N ARG A 307 -19.73 11.09 17.74
CA ARG A 307 -20.42 11.09 16.45
C ARG A 307 -20.06 9.95 15.52
N TYR A 308 -18.80 9.48 15.62
CA TYR A 308 -18.26 8.54 14.66
C TYR A 308 -17.62 7.33 15.34
N GLU A 309 -17.82 6.15 14.77
CA GLU A 309 -17.16 4.93 15.23
C GLU A 309 -15.78 4.74 14.62
N MET A 310 -15.54 5.37 13.46
CA MET A 310 -14.22 5.39 12.81
C MET A 310 -13.81 6.84 12.54
N TYR A 311 -12.62 7.22 13.04
CA TYR A 311 -12.05 8.54 12.82
C TYR A 311 -10.54 8.56 13.09
N THR A 312 -9.83 9.49 12.46
CA THR A 312 -8.41 9.76 12.74
C THR A 312 -8.27 10.40 14.12
N ARG A 313 -7.43 9.80 14.96
CA ARG A 313 -7.09 10.34 16.27
C ARG A 313 -6.33 11.66 16.10
N ARG A 314 -6.82 12.71 16.74
CA ARG A 314 -6.24 14.06 16.68
C ARG A 314 -5.62 14.44 18.00
N ASP A 315 -4.39 13.99 18.24
CA ASP A 315 -3.63 14.38 19.41
C ASP A 315 -2.93 15.75 19.21
N ALA A 316 -2.22 16.22 20.24
CA ALA A 316 -1.56 17.53 20.20
C ALA A 316 -0.53 17.65 19.06
N ALA A 317 0.15 16.54 18.72
CA ALA A 317 1.11 16.53 17.60
C ALA A 317 0.39 16.65 16.24
N TYR A 318 -0.75 15.98 16.09
CA TYR A 318 -1.61 16.17 14.92
C TYR A 318 -2.07 17.62 14.80
N MET A 319 -2.56 18.23 15.90
CA MET A 319 -3.04 19.62 15.89
C MET A 319 -1.94 20.62 15.55
N SER A 320 -0.73 20.43 16.07
CA SER A 320 0.44 21.25 15.70
C SER A 320 0.72 21.17 14.19
N ARG A 321 0.72 19.95 13.60
CA ARG A 321 0.94 19.75 12.16
C ARG A 321 -0.19 20.38 11.35
N PHE A 322 -1.44 20.24 11.79
CA PHE A 322 -2.61 20.84 11.13
C PHE A 322 -2.60 22.37 11.15
N ILE A 323 -2.19 23.01 12.25
CA ILE A 323 -2.02 24.46 12.31
C ILE A 323 -0.96 24.93 11.29
N LYS A 324 0.15 24.21 11.15
CA LYS A 324 1.18 24.52 10.15
C LYS A 324 0.68 24.34 8.70
N GLU A 325 -0.14 23.31 8.49
CA GLU A 325 -0.82 23.07 7.19
C GLU A 325 -1.71 24.25 6.82
N LEU A 326 -2.58 24.67 7.74
CA LEU A 326 -3.42 25.84 7.50
C LEU A 326 -2.59 27.10 7.24
N ALA A 327 -1.51 27.30 8.01
CA ALA A 327 -0.64 28.46 7.87
C ALA A 327 0.08 28.50 6.51
N SER A 328 0.40 27.33 5.92
CA SER A 328 1.00 27.26 4.58
C SER A 328 0.06 27.79 3.49
N GLU A 329 -1.24 27.71 3.71
CA GLU A 329 -2.29 28.21 2.83
C GLU A 329 -2.94 29.52 3.38
N ASN A 330 -2.17 30.35 4.08
CA ASN A 330 -2.65 31.61 4.67
C ASN A 330 -3.89 31.42 5.58
N GLY A 331 -3.98 30.25 6.20
CA GLY A 331 -5.11 29.84 7.01
C GLY A 331 -4.89 29.94 8.52
N THR A 332 -5.95 29.77 9.26
CA THR A 332 -5.97 29.78 10.72
C THR A 332 -6.95 28.77 11.27
N LEU A 333 -6.63 28.22 12.46
CA LEU A 333 -7.55 27.49 13.30
C LEU A 333 -8.03 28.41 14.43
N GLU A 334 -9.33 28.50 14.64
CA GLU A 334 -9.92 29.36 15.67
C GLU A 334 -10.71 28.52 16.68
N PHE A 335 -10.55 28.82 17.95
CA PHE A 335 -11.46 28.39 19.01
C PHE A 335 -12.75 29.20 18.93
N LEU A 336 -13.88 28.50 19.05
CA LEU A 336 -15.20 29.10 19.21
C LEU A 336 -15.65 28.93 20.66
N GLU A 337 -15.92 30.03 21.35
CA GLU A 337 -16.27 30.01 22.77
C GLU A 337 -17.61 30.72 23.05
N GLN A 338 -18.38 30.10 23.94
CA GLN A 338 -19.59 30.69 24.54
C GLN A 338 -19.38 30.82 26.04
N ASP A 339 -19.40 32.05 26.57
CA ASP A 339 -19.20 32.35 28.01
C ASP A 339 -17.96 31.70 28.62
N GLY A 340 -16.83 31.67 27.86
CA GLY A 340 -15.57 31.08 28.25
C GLY A 340 -15.47 29.54 28.13
N ARG A 341 -16.54 28.88 27.65
CA ARG A 341 -16.53 27.45 27.35
C ARG A 341 -16.25 27.21 25.86
N LEU A 342 -15.31 26.35 25.56
CA LEU A 342 -15.01 25.90 24.20
C LEU A 342 -16.20 25.09 23.66
N VAL A 343 -16.77 25.54 22.54
CA VAL A 343 -17.93 24.94 21.86
C VAL A 343 -17.66 24.56 20.43
N GLY A 344 -16.51 24.93 19.89
CA GLY A 344 -16.15 24.58 18.51
C GLY A 344 -14.71 24.94 18.15
N LEU A 345 -14.30 24.40 17.02
CA LEU A 345 -13.13 24.76 16.25
C LEU A 345 -13.56 25.11 14.84
N ASP A 346 -12.99 26.17 14.28
CA ASP A 346 -13.31 26.67 12.95
C ASP A 346 -12.01 26.97 12.19
N ALA A 347 -11.87 26.46 10.97
CA ALA A 347 -10.64 26.62 10.20
C ALA A 347 -10.93 27.17 8.80
N TYR A 348 -10.12 28.13 8.43
CA TYR A 348 -10.12 28.73 7.11
C TYR A 348 -8.71 28.73 6.53
N TRP A 349 -8.64 28.68 5.20
CA TRP A 349 -7.41 28.85 4.43
C TRP A 349 -7.66 29.55 3.09
N GLY A 350 -6.64 29.72 2.27
CA GLY A 350 -6.72 30.31 0.94
C GLY A 350 -6.07 31.68 0.83
N TRP A 351 -5.36 31.88 -0.27
CA TRP A 351 -4.60 33.09 -0.57
C TRP A 351 -5.44 34.20 -1.22
N GLU A 352 -6.17 33.85 -2.27
CA GLU A 352 -6.98 34.80 -3.02
C GLU A 352 -8.42 34.86 -2.47
N VAL A 353 -8.96 33.70 -2.16
CA VAL A 353 -10.30 33.54 -1.59
C VAL A 353 -10.17 32.75 -0.28
N ARG A 354 -10.70 33.31 0.79
CA ARG A 354 -10.72 32.60 2.09
C ARG A 354 -11.78 31.52 2.04
N GLU A 355 -11.34 30.27 2.03
CA GLU A 355 -12.20 29.10 1.99
C GLU A 355 -12.38 28.49 3.38
N HIS A 356 -13.57 28.01 3.64
CA HIS A 356 -13.88 27.29 4.87
C HIS A 356 -13.36 25.85 4.76
N ARG A 357 -12.32 25.57 5.56
CA ARG A 357 -11.66 24.24 5.51
C ARG A 357 -12.41 23.20 6.33
N LEU A 358 -12.84 23.55 7.54
CA LEU A 358 -13.62 22.68 8.42
C LEU A 358 -14.30 23.47 9.54
N LEU A 359 -15.37 22.88 10.08
CA LEU A 359 -16.07 23.36 11.28
C LEU A 359 -16.43 22.17 12.17
N TYR A 360 -15.90 22.17 13.37
CA TYR A 360 -16.21 21.20 14.41
C TYR A 360 -16.84 21.93 15.59
N ALA A 361 -18.14 22.09 15.57
CA ALA A 361 -18.85 22.77 16.65
C ALA A 361 -20.05 21.94 17.12
N GLU A 362 -20.53 22.27 18.31
CA GLU A 362 -21.71 21.61 18.86
C GLU A 362 -22.96 21.90 17.99
N ASP A 363 -23.88 20.93 17.92
CA ASP A 363 -25.07 20.98 17.03
C ASP A 363 -25.97 22.20 17.29
N ALA A 364 -25.96 22.72 18.52
CA ALA A 364 -26.70 23.92 18.87
C ALA A 364 -26.26 25.18 18.10
N TYR A 365 -25.02 25.19 17.60
CA TYR A 365 -24.41 26.35 16.91
C TYR A 365 -24.29 26.16 15.41
N THR A 366 -24.68 25.00 14.87
CA THR A 366 -24.45 24.66 13.48
C THR A 366 -25.71 24.26 12.72
N VAL A 367 -25.65 24.43 11.41
CA VAL A 367 -26.63 23.87 10.46
C VAL A 367 -25.89 23.04 9.42
N LYS A 368 -26.39 21.83 9.11
CA LYS A 368 -25.88 20.98 8.05
C LYS A 368 -26.25 21.59 6.69
N THR A 369 -25.27 21.85 5.84
CA THR A 369 -25.44 22.46 4.51
C THR A 369 -25.36 21.46 3.37
N GLY A 370 -24.76 20.31 3.61
CA GLY A 370 -24.62 19.28 2.59
C GLY A 370 -23.95 18.01 3.11
N GLU A 371 -23.85 17.03 2.22
CA GLU A 371 -23.14 15.76 2.44
C GLU A 371 -22.76 15.19 1.10
N LYS A 372 -21.57 14.57 1.02
CA LYS A 372 -21.13 13.84 -0.17
C LYS A 372 -20.27 12.64 0.19
N PRO A 373 -20.20 11.60 -0.68
CA PRO A 373 -19.20 10.54 -0.54
C PRO A 373 -17.80 11.14 -0.50
N TRP A 374 -16.94 10.60 0.38
CA TRP A 374 -15.64 11.21 0.63
C TRP A 374 -14.50 10.20 0.51
N ASN A 375 -14.30 9.34 1.49
CA ASN A 375 -13.20 8.41 1.51
C ASN A 375 -13.53 7.13 0.74
N MET A 376 -12.58 6.67 -0.06
CA MET A 376 -12.54 5.30 -0.56
C MET A 376 -11.50 4.48 0.20
N ALA A 377 -11.79 3.22 0.46
CA ALA A 377 -10.86 2.28 1.06
C ALA A 377 -10.78 0.98 0.25
N ARG A 378 -9.64 0.31 0.38
CA ARG A 378 -9.33 -1.00 -0.19
C ARG A 378 -9.03 -1.99 0.93
N LEU A 379 -9.67 -3.16 0.89
CA LEU A 379 -9.33 -4.28 1.76
C LEU A 379 -7.90 -4.76 1.45
N THR A 380 -7.04 -4.76 2.45
CA THR A 380 -5.67 -5.28 2.33
C THR A 380 -5.48 -6.58 3.09
N ASN A 381 -6.14 -6.75 4.25
CA ASN A 381 -6.10 -8.00 5.01
C ASN A 381 -7.48 -8.32 5.60
N ILE A 382 -8.15 -9.33 5.02
CA ILE A 382 -9.50 -9.75 5.43
C ILE A 382 -9.55 -10.23 6.88
N GLY A 383 -8.54 -10.94 7.36
CA GLY A 383 -8.48 -11.43 8.73
C GLY A 383 -8.38 -10.30 9.74
N ALA A 384 -7.51 -9.32 9.47
CA ALA A 384 -7.33 -8.14 10.31
C ALA A 384 -8.60 -7.27 10.33
N LEU A 385 -9.26 -7.10 9.18
CA LEU A 385 -10.50 -6.35 9.09
C LEU A 385 -11.62 -7.02 9.89
N LEU A 386 -11.94 -8.28 9.60
CA LEU A 386 -13.06 -8.98 10.19
C LEU A 386 -12.92 -9.19 11.70
N ALA A 387 -11.69 -9.26 12.22
CA ALA A 387 -11.44 -9.32 13.65
C ALA A 387 -11.94 -8.10 14.44
N ALA A 388 -12.20 -6.97 13.77
CA ALA A 388 -12.74 -5.76 14.40
C ALA A 388 -14.28 -5.70 14.44
N PHE A 389 -14.95 -6.64 13.78
CA PHE A 389 -16.39 -6.69 13.70
C PHE A 389 -16.95 -7.82 14.58
N GLY A 390 -18.19 -7.65 15.03
CA GLY A 390 -18.89 -8.60 15.89
C GLY A 390 -20.39 -8.58 15.66
N LEU A 391 -21.13 -9.24 16.55
CA LEU A 391 -22.56 -9.22 16.54
C LEU A 391 -23.10 -7.99 17.30
N LYS A 392 -24.24 -7.46 16.86
CA LYS A 392 -25.01 -6.47 17.59
C LYS A 392 -25.32 -7.00 18.99
N GLN A 393 -25.19 -6.14 20.01
CA GLN A 393 -25.50 -6.53 21.37
C GLN A 393 -27.00 -6.90 21.52
N ALA A 394 -27.28 -7.96 22.27
CA ALA A 394 -28.66 -8.34 22.56
C ALA A 394 -29.26 -7.37 23.58
N GLU A 395 -30.54 -6.98 23.42
CA GLU A 395 -31.26 -6.12 24.35
C GLU A 395 -31.44 -6.76 25.75
N GLN A 396 -31.26 -8.07 25.90
CA GLN A 396 -31.43 -8.79 27.18
C GLN A 396 -30.05 -9.15 27.80
N GLN A 397 -29.78 -8.61 28.96
CA GLN A 397 -28.61 -8.99 29.78
C GLN A 397 -28.87 -10.36 30.45
N GLY A 398 -28.02 -11.37 30.21
CA GLY A 398 -27.98 -12.61 30.97
C GLY A 398 -28.09 -13.94 30.19
N GLY A 399 -27.98 -13.90 28.86
CA GLY A 399 -27.93 -15.14 28.03
C GLY A 399 -26.52 -15.69 27.79
N GLU A 400 -26.44 -16.90 27.27
CA GLU A 400 -25.19 -17.46 26.71
C GLU A 400 -24.68 -16.51 25.60
N LYS A 401 -23.34 -16.30 25.53
CA LYS A 401 -22.70 -15.48 24.48
C LYS A 401 -23.04 -16.07 23.11
N ARG A 402 -23.71 -15.29 22.30
CA ARG A 402 -24.07 -15.71 20.94
C ARG A 402 -22.81 -15.78 20.07
N MET A 403 -22.72 -16.83 19.30
CA MET A 403 -21.72 -16.99 18.25
C MET A 403 -22.40 -17.48 16.98
N LEU A 404 -22.06 -16.88 15.86
CA LEU A 404 -22.51 -17.29 14.53
C LEU A 404 -21.31 -17.66 13.69
N THR A 405 -21.52 -18.54 12.74
CA THR A 405 -20.48 -18.96 11.79
C THR A 405 -20.97 -18.74 10.37
N LEU A 406 -20.15 -18.05 9.57
CA LEU A 406 -20.42 -17.74 8.18
C LEU A 406 -19.22 -18.14 7.31
N GLY A 407 -19.47 -18.90 6.25
CA GLY A 407 -18.48 -19.13 5.21
C GLY A 407 -18.37 -17.91 4.28
N ILE A 408 -17.18 -17.52 3.93
CA ILE A 408 -16.92 -16.44 2.98
C ILE A 408 -16.11 -17.01 1.83
N ARG A 409 -16.60 -16.85 0.60
CA ARG A 409 -15.87 -17.06 -0.64
C ARG A 409 -15.48 -15.70 -1.20
N MET A 410 -14.24 -15.32 -0.98
CA MET A 410 -13.70 -14.05 -1.45
C MET A 410 -13.03 -14.24 -2.81
N ASN A 411 -13.35 -13.37 -3.74
CA ASN A 411 -12.66 -13.25 -5.02
C ASN A 411 -11.91 -11.93 -5.09
N ASP A 412 -10.63 -11.97 -4.74
CA ASP A 412 -9.71 -10.83 -4.84
C ASP A 412 -8.71 -11.09 -5.98
N PRO A 413 -8.81 -10.38 -7.11
CA PRO A 413 -7.93 -10.62 -8.25
C PRO A 413 -6.52 -10.06 -8.09
N ILE A 414 -6.22 -9.36 -6.99
CA ILE A 414 -4.94 -8.69 -6.75
C ILE A 414 -4.20 -9.32 -5.56
N LEU A 415 -4.90 -9.52 -4.43
CA LEU A 415 -4.30 -10.00 -3.19
C LEU A 415 -4.67 -11.46 -2.94
N GLU A 416 -3.70 -12.36 -3.11
CA GLU A 416 -3.93 -13.81 -3.01
C GLU A 416 -4.32 -14.25 -1.59
N MET A 417 -3.80 -13.60 -0.55
CA MET A 417 -4.14 -13.94 0.84
C MET A 417 -5.60 -13.61 1.19
N ASN A 418 -6.22 -12.67 0.47
CA ASN A 418 -7.64 -12.39 0.61
C ASN A 418 -8.50 -13.32 -0.25
N ASN A 419 -7.91 -14.07 -1.21
CA ASN A 419 -8.64 -14.87 -2.17
C ASN A 419 -8.84 -16.30 -1.65
N GLY A 420 -10.07 -16.80 -1.71
CA GLY A 420 -10.37 -18.19 -1.31
C GLY A 420 -11.57 -18.36 -0.40
N GLU A 421 -11.60 -19.50 0.29
CA GLU A 421 -12.65 -19.86 1.24
C GLU A 421 -12.18 -19.63 2.68
N PHE A 422 -13.02 -18.94 3.46
CA PHE A 422 -12.76 -18.62 4.86
C PHE A 422 -13.97 -18.97 5.72
N VAL A 423 -13.73 -19.29 6.98
CA VAL A 423 -14.75 -19.46 8.01
C VAL A 423 -14.64 -18.31 9.01
N TRP A 424 -15.66 -17.49 9.04
CA TRP A 424 -15.76 -16.35 9.95
C TRP A 424 -16.65 -16.73 11.14
N THR A 425 -16.06 -16.82 12.32
CA THR A 425 -16.77 -17.02 13.59
C THR A 425 -16.97 -15.66 14.25
N ILE A 426 -18.23 -15.26 14.42
CA ILE A 426 -18.64 -13.93 14.81
C ILE A 426 -19.24 -14.02 16.22
N GLY A 427 -18.63 -13.34 17.19
CA GLY A 427 -19.14 -13.24 18.56
C GLY A 427 -19.51 -11.81 18.94
N GLU A 428 -20.15 -11.64 20.07
CA GLU A 428 -20.50 -10.30 20.61
C GLU A 428 -19.28 -9.52 21.10
N THR A 429 -18.21 -10.20 21.49
CA THR A 429 -17.00 -9.59 22.06
C THR A 429 -15.76 -9.68 21.15
N GLY A 430 -15.91 -10.26 19.97
CA GLY A 430 -14.83 -10.42 18.99
C GLY A 430 -15.13 -11.50 17.98
N SER A 431 -14.37 -11.49 16.93
CA SER A 431 -14.47 -12.41 15.79
C SER A 431 -13.13 -13.03 15.44
N SER A 432 -13.16 -14.15 14.76
CA SER A 432 -11.98 -14.78 14.19
C SER A 432 -12.26 -15.30 12.78
N LEU A 433 -11.24 -15.27 11.94
CA LEU A 433 -11.29 -15.80 10.59
C LEU A 433 -10.26 -16.91 10.43
N LYS A 434 -10.66 -18.02 9.81
CA LYS A 434 -9.76 -19.12 9.47
C LYS A 434 -9.88 -19.41 7.97
N ALA A 435 -8.75 -19.51 7.29
CA ALA A 435 -8.73 -19.98 5.90
C ALA A 435 -9.08 -21.48 5.88
N ARG A 436 -9.96 -21.87 4.97
CA ARG A 436 -10.29 -23.28 4.74
C ARG A 436 -9.31 -23.86 3.73
N LYS A 437 -8.49 -24.82 4.18
CA LYS A 437 -7.58 -25.55 3.30
C LYS A 437 -8.38 -26.60 2.51
N PRO A 438 -8.12 -26.77 1.22
CA PRO A 438 -8.69 -27.87 0.44
C PRO A 438 -7.92 -29.17 0.76
N GLU A 439 -8.08 -29.73 1.95
CA GLU A 439 -7.58 -31.08 2.24
C GLU A 439 -8.72 -32.10 2.23
N PRO A 440 -8.48 -33.33 1.73
CA PRO A 440 -9.46 -34.39 1.83
C PRO A 440 -9.71 -34.74 3.30
N ASP A 441 -10.99 -34.85 3.67
CA ASP A 441 -11.51 -35.20 5.00
C ASP A 441 -10.90 -36.52 5.54
N THR A 442 -9.76 -36.43 6.19
CA THR A 442 -9.16 -37.58 6.89
C THR A 442 -9.26 -37.48 8.43
N CYS A 443 -9.78 -36.38 8.92
CA CYS A 443 -9.86 -36.15 10.36
C CYS A 443 -11.14 -35.42 10.75
N GLY A 444 -12.30 -35.93 10.62
CA GLY A 444 -13.61 -35.58 11.22
C GLY A 444 -13.85 -34.25 11.98
N CYS A 445 -12.98 -33.22 11.78
CA CYS A 445 -12.94 -31.94 12.49
C CYS A 445 -13.24 -30.74 11.60
N THR A 446 -13.82 -30.91 10.41
CA THR A 446 -14.28 -29.79 9.59
C THR A 446 -15.51 -29.17 10.26
N GLU A 447 -15.38 -27.91 10.71
CA GLU A 447 -16.53 -27.09 11.07
C GLU A 447 -17.49 -27.10 9.86
N ASN A 448 -18.63 -27.78 9.99
CA ASN A 448 -19.66 -27.84 8.92
C ASN A 448 -20.28 -26.45 8.76
N VAL A 449 -19.70 -25.64 7.89
CA VAL A 449 -20.30 -24.36 7.49
C VAL A 449 -21.34 -24.62 6.44
N SER A 450 -22.62 -24.43 6.79
CA SER A 450 -23.76 -24.65 5.88
C SER A 450 -24.09 -23.42 5.03
N ILE A 451 -23.64 -22.22 5.46
CA ILE A 451 -24.02 -20.94 4.85
C ILE A 451 -22.79 -20.24 4.34
N TRP A 452 -22.83 -19.86 3.06
CA TRP A 452 -21.73 -19.21 2.36
C TRP A 452 -22.16 -17.89 1.75
N LEU A 453 -21.32 -16.87 1.91
CA LEU A 453 -21.40 -15.58 1.24
C LEU A 453 -20.32 -15.53 0.15
N GLU A 454 -20.73 -15.34 -1.09
CA GLU A 454 -19.82 -15.04 -2.20
C GLU A 454 -19.68 -13.53 -2.33
N THR A 455 -18.45 -13.02 -2.29
CA THR A 455 -18.20 -11.57 -2.26
C THR A 455 -16.87 -11.18 -2.85
N LYS A 456 -16.71 -9.86 -3.06
CA LYS A 456 -15.49 -9.19 -3.47
C LYS A 456 -15.04 -8.21 -2.39
N PRO A 457 -13.76 -7.76 -2.41
CA PRO A 457 -13.23 -6.81 -1.43
C PRO A 457 -14.08 -5.55 -1.27
N GLU A 458 -14.44 -4.90 -2.38
CA GLU A 458 -15.22 -3.66 -2.41
C GLU A 458 -16.65 -3.84 -1.88
N GLU A 459 -17.23 -5.00 -2.08
CA GLU A 459 -18.58 -5.33 -1.58
C GLU A 459 -18.56 -5.49 -0.06
N LEU A 460 -17.61 -6.30 0.44
CA LEU A 460 -17.46 -6.56 1.87
C LEU A 460 -17.15 -5.27 2.64
N VAL A 461 -16.21 -4.46 2.13
CA VAL A 461 -15.84 -3.17 2.74
C VAL A 461 -17.02 -2.21 2.74
N SER A 462 -17.70 -2.02 1.61
CA SER A 462 -18.84 -1.10 1.51
C SER A 462 -19.96 -1.43 2.50
N TRP A 463 -20.22 -2.73 2.71
CA TRP A 463 -21.22 -3.20 3.67
C TRP A 463 -20.75 -3.01 5.12
N LEU A 464 -19.55 -3.44 5.47
CA LEU A 464 -19.02 -3.36 6.84
C LEU A 464 -18.94 -1.91 7.33
N PHE A 465 -18.68 -0.95 6.44
CA PHE A 465 -18.63 0.47 6.76
C PHE A 465 -19.99 1.19 6.58
N GLY A 466 -21.08 0.42 6.39
CA GLY A 466 -22.43 0.95 6.38
C GLY A 466 -22.83 1.79 5.15
N CYS A 467 -21.99 1.82 4.10
CA CYS A 467 -22.28 2.61 2.89
C CYS A 467 -23.32 1.95 2.00
N ARG A 468 -23.39 0.63 1.98
CA ARG A 468 -24.39 -0.13 1.23
C ARG A 468 -25.01 -1.22 2.09
N LYS A 469 -26.30 -1.48 1.89
CA LYS A 469 -27.01 -2.55 2.59
C LYS A 469 -26.70 -3.90 1.98
N ALA A 470 -26.74 -4.96 2.80
CA ALA A 470 -26.52 -6.33 2.34
C ALA A 470 -27.47 -6.74 1.20
N GLU A 471 -28.73 -6.29 1.25
CA GLU A 471 -29.75 -6.56 0.23
C GLU A 471 -29.41 -5.91 -1.13
N GLU A 472 -28.75 -4.76 -1.10
CA GLU A 472 -28.34 -4.04 -2.32
C GLU A 472 -27.14 -4.71 -3.00
N ILE A 473 -26.28 -5.38 -2.21
CA ILE A 473 -25.07 -6.02 -2.70
C ILE A 473 -25.35 -7.47 -3.08
N TRP A 474 -25.95 -8.22 -2.16
CA TRP A 474 -26.08 -9.68 -2.23
C TRP A 474 -27.52 -10.18 -2.27
N GLY A 475 -28.49 -9.34 -2.61
CA GLY A 475 -29.91 -9.71 -2.64
C GLY A 475 -30.19 -10.96 -3.49
N GLY A 476 -29.40 -11.19 -4.55
CA GLY A 476 -29.48 -12.41 -5.35
C GLY A 476 -29.05 -13.69 -4.64
N GLN A 477 -28.35 -13.60 -3.51
CA GLN A 477 -27.96 -14.75 -2.68
C GLN A 477 -28.94 -14.99 -1.51
N PHE A 478 -29.97 -14.15 -1.32
CA PHE A 478 -30.92 -14.22 -0.21
C PHE A 478 -32.08 -15.19 -0.44
N GLU A 479 -32.01 -16.06 -1.45
CA GLU A 479 -32.84 -17.27 -1.50
C GLU A 479 -32.65 -18.11 -0.23
N ASN A 480 -31.44 -18.07 0.34
CA ASN A 480 -31.13 -18.56 1.67
C ASN A 480 -31.45 -17.48 2.73
N LYS A 481 -32.64 -17.56 3.36
CA LYS A 481 -33.08 -16.64 4.42
C LYS A 481 -32.11 -16.55 5.62
N GLU A 482 -31.45 -17.67 5.91
CA GLU A 482 -30.51 -17.75 7.05
C GLU A 482 -29.26 -16.86 6.81
N LEU A 483 -28.80 -16.73 5.56
CA LEU A 483 -27.74 -15.78 5.20
C LEU A 483 -28.14 -14.33 5.53
N ALA A 484 -29.34 -13.92 5.12
CA ALA A 484 -29.86 -12.59 5.41
C ALA A 484 -29.97 -12.33 6.92
N GLU A 485 -30.44 -13.34 7.70
CA GLU A 485 -30.55 -13.27 9.15
C GLU A 485 -29.18 -13.16 9.85
N ILE A 486 -28.15 -13.85 9.38
CA ILE A 486 -26.79 -13.73 9.90
C ILE A 486 -26.23 -12.33 9.62
N LEU A 487 -26.31 -11.86 8.36
CA LEU A 487 -25.78 -10.56 7.97
C LEU A 487 -26.48 -9.41 8.72
N ALA A 488 -27.79 -9.51 8.99
CA ALA A 488 -28.53 -8.53 9.74
C ALA A 488 -28.10 -8.39 11.21
N GLN A 489 -27.48 -9.45 11.77
CA GLN A 489 -26.98 -9.46 13.15
C GLN A 489 -25.55 -8.91 13.28
N VAL A 490 -24.81 -8.78 12.18
CA VAL A 490 -23.48 -8.18 12.21
C VAL A 490 -23.59 -6.69 12.50
N ASP A 491 -22.74 -6.26 13.43
CA ASP A 491 -22.65 -4.87 13.82
C ASP A 491 -21.74 -4.12 12.84
N THR A 492 -22.33 -3.41 11.87
CA THR A 492 -21.62 -2.60 10.86
C THR A 492 -21.27 -1.21 11.42
N VAL A 493 -20.24 -0.56 10.87
CA VAL A 493 -19.81 0.78 11.33
C VAL A 493 -20.89 1.81 11.08
N ASN A 494 -21.17 2.61 12.11
CA ASN A 494 -22.07 3.75 12.04
C ASN A 494 -21.25 5.04 12.11
N GLY A 495 -20.96 5.60 10.93
CA GLY A 495 -20.24 6.86 10.80
C GLY A 495 -18.71 6.70 10.72
N VAL A 496 -18.16 7.19 9.62
CA VAL A 496 -16.73 7.28 9.32
C VAL A 496 -16.39 8.75 9.12
N TYR A 497 -15.32 9.21 9.76
CA TYR A 497 -14.81 10.57 9.58
C TYR A 497 -13.29 10.56 9.41
N LEU A 498 -12.86 10.64 8.17
CA LEU A 498 -11.47 10.71 7.75
C LEU A 498 -11.37 11.88 6.76
N ASP A 499 -10.94 13.04 7.24
CA ASP A 499 -10.93 14.29 6.46
C ASP A 499 -9.51 14.80 6.22
N GLU A 500 -8.54 13.90 6.23
CA GLU A 500 -7.19 14.22 5.80
C GLU A 500 -7.26 14.69 4.34
N ILE A 501 -7.06 15.98 4.15
CA ILE A 501 -6.89 16.59 2.84
C ILE A 501 -5.42 16.99 2.73
N VAL A 502 -4.85 16.62 1.64
CA VAL A 502 -3.49 17.02 1.27
C VAL A 502 -3.50 17.41 -0.19
#